data_966fa2423a8bf2e4003c5120f33a2ca1
#
_entry.id   966fa2423a8bf2e4003c5120f33a2ca1
#
_cell.length_a   1.000
_cell.length_b   1.000
_cell.length_c   1.000
_cell.angle_alpha   90.00
_cell.angle_beta   90.00
_cell.angle_gamma   90.00
#
_symmetry.space_group_name_H-M   'P 1'
#
loop_
_entity.id
_entity.type
_entity.pdbx_description
1 polymer ?
#
loop_
_entity_poly.entity_id
_entity_poly.type
_entity_poly.pdbx_seq_one_letter_code
_entity_poly.pdbx_strand_id
1 'polypeptide(L)'
;DRDNTQAASAADAQSEDGSDQANQSTQNDTDQGNTEDVQNPGETVQTSADAQGLAFAADVKLDREQVRSKNKETLLEIINNTSIAEAQKQDAIDSMIQMTDVAERENAAEILLEAKGFSDVVVSITDNEADVVLNMGDVTDAKRAQVEDIVKRKTGISAENIVITPLSQ
;
A
#
# COMPACT_ATOMS: atom_id res chain seq x y z
N ASP A 1 26.71 -26.92 45.10
CA ASP A 1 28.07 -26.46 45.35
C ASP A 1 28.49 -25.44 44.32
N ARG A 2 28.50 -24.25 44.85
CA ARG A 2 29.48 -23.17 44.75
C ARG A 2 29.52 -22.45 43.42
N ASP A 3 29.01 -21.26 43.49
CA ASP A 3 29.64 -20.01 43.95
C ASP A 3 30.66 -19.48 42.93
N ASN A 4 30.53 -18.32 42.47
CA ASN A 4 30.68 -17.02 43.07
C ASN A 4 31.34 -16.05 42.10
N THR A 5 30.81 -14.86 42.11
CA THR A 5 31.38 -13.52 42.17
C THR A 5 32.04 -12.96 40.92
N GLN A 6 31.45 -11.87 40.40
CA GLN A 6 31.53 -10.46 40.88
C GLN A 6 32.78 -9.71 40.47
N ALA A 7 32.56 -8.60 39.92
CA ALA A 7 33.01 -7.25 40.12
C ALA A 7 33.73 -6.68 38.89
N ALA A 8 33.29 -5.63 38.31
CA ALA A 8 33.23 -4.21 38.67
C ALA A 8 34.55 -3.48 38.37
N SER A 9 34.37 -2.32 37.84
CA SER A 9 35.10 -1.06 38.01
C SER A 9 35.63 -0.50 36.70
N ALA A 10 35.15 0.54 36.18
CA ALA A 10 35.08 1.97 36.55
C ALA A 10 36.33 2.75 36.18
N ALA A 11 36.02 3.95 35.70
CA ALA A 11 36.82 5.19 35.70
C ALA A 11 37.64 5.42 34.42
N ASP A 12 37.65 6.51 33.86
CA ASP A 12 37.41 7.96 34.08
C ASP A 12 38.41 8.74 33.25
N ALA A 13 38.11 9.97 33.02
CA ALA A 13 38.93 11.13 32.59
C ALA A 13 38.71 11.58 31.13
N GLN A 14 37.90 12.59 30.86
CA GLN A 14 38.08 14.05 30.98
C GLN A 14 39.37 14.61 30.35
N SER A 15 39.13 15.50 29.39
CA SER A 15 39.62 16.91 29.28
C SER A 15 39.25 17.42 27.88
N GLU A 16 38.41 18.41 27.73
CA GLU A 16 38.61 19.87 27.69
C GLU A 16 39.73 20.28 26.69
N ASP A 17 39.49 21.16 25.80
CA ASP A 17 39.27 22.60 25.80
C ASP A 17 39.46 23.10 24.36
N GLY A 18 38.72 24.00 23.87
CA GLY A 18 38.87 25.43 23.82
C GLY A 18 38.66 25.94 22.42
N SER A 19 37.64 26.78 22.31
CA SER A 19 37.59 28.14 21.78
C SER A 19 38.37 28.46 20.48
N ASP A 20 37.97 29.28 19.58
CA ASP A 20 37.27 30.55 19.65
C ASP A 20 36.97 31.10 18.25
N GLN A 21 35.86 31.84 18.16
CA GLN A 21 35.58 33.09 17.45
C GLN A 21 35.88 33.28 15.94
N ALA A 22 34.79 33.47 15.26
CA ALA A 22 34.24 34.77 14.81
C ALA A 22 34.94 35.46 13.62
N ASN A 23 34.26 35.78 12.59
CA ASN A 23 33.79 37.14 12.28
C ASN A 23 33.32 37.31 10.83
N GLN A 24 32.10 37.84 10.73
CA GLN A 24 31.60 38.95 9.90
C GLN A 24 31.86 39.00 8.39
N SER A 25 30.69 39.02 7.75
CA SER A 25 30.19 40.07 6.84
C SER A 25 31.00 40.47 5.62
N THR A 26 30.43 40.37 4.47
CA THR A 26 29.91 41.51 3.72
C THR A 26 29.09 41.11 2.50
N GLN A 27 28.14 41.97 2.23
CA GLN A 27 27.12 42.01 1.22
C GLN A 27 27.64 42.08 -0.24
N ASN A 28 26.75 41.60 -1.07
CA ASN A 28 26.34 42.21 -2.36
C ASN A 28 27.24 41.95 -3.56
N ASP A 29 26.74 41.24 -4.56
CA ASP A 29 26.28 41.87 -5.77
C ASP A 29 25.56 40.90 -6.68
N THR A 30 24.53 41.41 -7.37
CA THR A 30 23.74 40.88 -8.44
C THR A 30 24.58 40.37 -9.60
N ASP A 31 24.36 39.10 -10.01
CA ASP A 31 24.45 38.79 -11.42
C ASP A 31 23.47 37.67 -11.81
N GLN A 32 22.67 37.95 -12.82
CA GLN A 32 21.82 37.02 -13.53
C GLN A 32 22.69 36.03 -14.31
N GLY A 33 22.69 34.79 -13.90
CA GLY A 33 23.31 33.71 -14.63
C GLY A 33 22.45 32.47 -14.55
N ASN A 34 21.81 32.18 -15.66
CA ASN A 34 21.17 30.94 -16.06
C ASN A 34 21.80 29.73 -15.37
N THR A 35 21.19 29.23 -14.30
CA THR A 35 21.55 27.93 -13.76
C THR A 35 20.74 26.88 -14.51
N GLU A 36 21.40 26.22 -15.44
CA GLU A 36 20.97 24.94 -15.96
C GLU A 36 20.77 24.00 -14.79
N ASP A 37 19.53 23.52 -14.69
CA ASP A 37 19.08 22.52 -13.72
C ASP A 37 19.93 21.27 -13.90
N VAL A 38 20.90 21.05 -13.02
CA VAL A 38 21.70 19.84 -13.00
C VAL A 38 20.80 18.75 -12.44
N GLN A 39 20.08 18.07 -13.32
CA GLN A 39 19.33 16.87 -13.01
C GLN A 39 20.25 15.86 -12.33
N ASN A 40 19.89 15.52 -11.14
CA ASN A 40 20.54 14.48 -10.34
C ASN A 40 20.47 13.15 -11.11
N PRO A 41 21.57 12.52 -11.52
CA PRO A 41 21.52 11.28 -12.28
C PRO A 41 21.08 10.15 -11.36
N GLY A 42 19.79 9.77 -11.43
CA GLY A 42 19.19 8.72 -10.65
C GLY A 42 17.78 9.02 -10.13
N GLU A 43 17.28 10.25 -10.33
CA GLU A 43 15.89 10.58 -10.03
C GLU A 43 15.01 10.12 -11.20
N THR A 44 14.24 9.07 -10.97
CA THR A 44 13.20 8.66 -11.90
C THR A 44 12.11 9.74 -11.90
N VAL A 45 12.06 10.53 -12.94
CA VAL A 45 10.95 11.46 -13.17
C VAL A 45 9.72 10.61 -13.46
N GLN A 46 8.85 10.45 -12.45
CA GLN A 46 7.54 9.87 -12.69
C GLN A 46 6.78 10.79 -13.65
N THR A 47 6.42 10.26 -14.80
CA THR A 47 5.60 10.99 -15.76
C THR A 47 4.23 11.27 -15.11
N SER A 48 3.62 12.39 -15.48
CA SER A 48 2.34 12.83 -14.89
C SER A 48 1.22 11.78 -15.02
N ALA A 49 1.31 10.90 -16.01
CA ALA A 49 0.37 9.81 -16.22
C ALA A 49 0.53 8.70 -15.17
N ASP A 50 1.76 8.32 -14.82
CA ASP A 50 2.01 7.33 -13.74
C ASP A 50 1.55 7.85 -12.39
N ALA A 51 1.73 9.16 -12.12
CA ALA A 51 1.29 9.78 -10.89
C ALA A 51 -0.25 9.78 -10.74
N GLN A 52 -0.99 9.93 -11.85
CA GLN A 52 -2.46 9.89 -11.83
C GLN A 52 -2.99 8.47 -11.62
N GLY A 53 -2.38 7.46 -12.24
CA GLY A 53 -2.73 6.06 -12.02
C GLY A 53 -2.49 5.62 -10.59
N LEU A 54 -1.33 5.96 -10.03
CA LEU A 54 -0.97 5.67 -8.65
C LEU A 54 -1.93 6.34 -7.65
N ALA A 55 -2.28 7.61 -7.87
CA ALA A 55 -3.23 8.33 -7.03
C ALA A 55 -4.62 7.68 -7.09
N PHE A 56 -5.11 7.32 -8.28
CA PHE A 56 -6.38 6.65 -8.46
C PHE A 56 -6.44 5.30 -7.73
N ALA A 57 -5.44 4.44 -7.92
CA ALA A 57 -5.39 3.14 -7.26
C ALA A 57 -5.35 3.27 -5.73
N ALA A 58 -4.57 4.23 -5.21
CA ALA A 58 -4.48 4.50 -3.78
C ALA A 58 -5.81 5.00 -3.21
N ASP A 59 -6.49 5.93 -3.89
CA ASP A 59 -7.78 6.47 -3.48
C ASP A 59 -8.86 5.38 -3.46
N VAL A 60 -8.94 4.54 -4.49
CA VAL A 60 -9.90 3.43 -4.55
C VAL A 60 -9.65 2.41 -3.44
N LYS A 61 -8.39 2.05 -3.18
CA LYS A 61 -8.02 1.15 -2.07
C LYS A 61 -8.40 1.75 -0.71
N LEU A 62 -8.17 3.05 -0.53
CA LEU A 62 -8.53 3.76 0.71
C LEU A 62 -10.05 3.80 0.93
N ASP A 63 -10.81 4.18 -0.10
CA ASP A 63 -12.27 4.21 -0.03
C ASP A 63 -12.86 2.82 0.28
N ARG A 64 -12.34 1.80 -0.36
CA ARG A 64 -12.72 0.40 -0.10
C ARG A 64 -12.50 0.02 1.36
N GLU A 65 -11.34 0.36 1.92
CA GLU A 65 -11.00 0.05 3.30
C GLU A 65 -11.87 0.84 4.29
N GLN A 66 -12.19 2.10 4.01
CA GLN A 66 -13.11 2.88 4.82
C GLN A 66 -14.52 2.28 4.85
N VAL A 67 -15.03 1.85 3.70
CA VAL A 67 -16.35 1.19 3.61
C VAL A 67 -16.34 -0.13 4.38
N ARG A 68 -15.29 -0.93 4.24
CA ARG A 68 -15.13 -2.19 4.97
C ARG A 68 -15.04 -1.98 6.47
N SER A 69 -14.29 -0.99 6.92
CA SER A 69 -14.18 -0.66 8.34
C SER A 69 -15.54 -0.30 8.92
N LYS A 70 -16.30 0.53 8.23
CA LYS A 70 -17.65 0.92 8.64
C LYS A 70 -18.63 -0.27 8.65
N ASN A 71 -18.58 -1.13 7.65
CA ASN A 71 -19.40 -2.34 7.60
C ASN A 71 -19.05 -3.27 8.76
N LYS A 72 -17.77 -3.46 9.07
CA LYS A 72 -17.29 -4.24 10.19
C LYS A 72 -17.79 -3.69 11.53
N GLU A 73 -17.76 -2.37 11.73
CA GLU A 73 -18.33 -1.75 12.94
C GLU A 73 -19.81 -2.07 13.07
N THR A 74 -20.59 -1.90 12.02
CA THR A 74 -22.03 -2.21 12.00
C THR A 74 -22.30 -3.69 12.32
N LEU A 75 -21.53 -4.60 11.74
CA LEU A 75 -21.66 -6.04 12.02
C LEU A 75 -21.31 -6.37 13.47
N LEU A 76 -20.28 -5.74 14.02
CA LEU A 76 -19.92 -5.90 15.43
C LEU A 76 -21.00 -5.36 16.39
N GLU A 77 -21.67 -4.26 16.05
CA GLU A 77 -22.81 -3.75 16.81
C GLU A 77 -23.95 -4.76 16.86
N ILE A 78 -24.27 -5.41 15.72
CA ILE A 78 -25.29 -6.46 15.64
C ILE A 78 -24.91 -7.66 16.51
N ILE A 79 -23.67 -8.14 16.39
CA ILE A 79 -23.17 -9.31 17.14
C ILE A 79 -23.20 -9.07 18.66
N ASN A 80 -22.83 -7.88 19.09
CA ASN A 80 -22.74 -7.52 20.51
C ASN A 80 -24.10 -7.09 21.12
N ASN A 81 -25.12 -6.91 20.32
CA ASN A 81 -26.43 -6.47 20.79
C ASN A 81 -27.22 -7.64 21.39
N THR A 82 -27.49 -7.58 22.65
CA THR A 82 -28.23 -8.62 23.39
C THR A 82 -29.73 -8.72 23.04
N SER A 83 -30.27 -7.71 22.37
CA SER A 83 -31.68 -7.67 21.96
C SER A 83 -31.91 -8.28 20.57
N ILE A 84 -30.88 -8.63 19.84
CA ILE A 84 -30.96 -9.24 18.53
C ILE A 84 -31.00 -10.76 18.66
N ALA A 85 -31.82 -11.41 17.81
CA ALA A 85 -31.92 -12.85 17.78
C ALA A 85 -30.62 -13.52 17.35
N GLU A 86 -30.31 -14.69 17.93
CA GLU A 86 -29.05 -15.42 17.63
C GLU A 86 -28.89 -15.75 16.15
N ALA A 87 -29.99 -16.03 15.42
CA ALA A 87 -29.92 -16.25 13.98
C ALA A 87 -29.37 -15.04 13.21
N GLN A 88 -29.81 -13.83 13.56
CA GLN A 88 -29.32 -12.59 12.94
C GLN A 88 -27.88 -12.27 13.32
N LYS A 89 -27.46 -12.63 14.52
CA LYS A 89 -26.04 -12.52 14.91
C LYS A 89 -25.16 -13.48 14.12
N GLN A 90 -25.66 -14.71 13.88
CA GLN A 90 -24.95 -15.68 13.06
C GLN A 90 -24.79 -15.18 11.63
N ASP A 91 -25.84 -14.60 11.02
CA ASP A 91 -25.77 -13.98 9.69
C ASP A 91 -24.73 -12.85 9.65
N ALA A 92 -24.61 -12.06 10.70
CA ALA A 92 -23.63 -11.00 10.80
C ALA A 92 -22.20 -11.54 10.94
N ILE A 93 -22.01 -12.64 11.69
CA ILE A 93 -20.72 -13.34 11.79
C ILE A 93 -20.30 -13.91 10.43
N ASP A 94 -21.21 -14.57 9.73
CA ASP A 94 -20.96 -15.15 8.41
C ASP A 94 -20.61 -14.06 7.39
N SER A 95 -21.30 -12.92 7.43
CA SER A 95 -20.98 -11.75 6.60
C SER A 95 -19.59 -11.19 6.89
N MET A 96 -19.16 -11.16 8.16
CA MET A 96 -17.82 -10.72 8.53
C MET A 96 -16.74 -11.67 8.03
N ILE A 97 -16.97 -12.99 8.14
CA ILE A 97 -16.06 -14.00 7.61
C ILE A 97 -15.93 -13.87 6.10
N GLN A 98 -17.06 -13.74 5.39
CA GLN A 98 -17.06 -13.55 3.93
C GLN A 98 -16.32 -12.28 3.50
N MET A 99 -16.54 -11.17 4.19
CA MET A 99 -15.84 -9.90 3.90
C MET A 99 -14.33 -10.03 4.08
N THR A 100 -13.89 -10.77 5.10
CA THR A 100 -12.46 -11.04 5.33
C THR A 100 -11.88 -11.93 4.23
N ASP A 101 -12.55 -13.02 3.85
CA ASP A 101 -12.14 -13.92 2.78
C ASP A 101 -12.01 -13.19 1.43
N VAL A 102 -12.98 -12.34 1.10
CA VAL A 102 -12.91 -11.49 -0.10
C VAL A 102 -11.69 -10.58 -0.06
N ALA A 103 -11.46 -9.89 1.06
CA ALA A 103 -10.32 -8.99 1.22
C ALA A 103 -8.97 -9.72 1.06
N GLU A 104 -8.84 -10.92 1.60
CA GLU A 104 -7.63 -11.74 1.48
C GLU A 104 -7.39 -12.18 0.02
N ARG A 105 -8.43 -12.58 -0.70
CA ARG A 105 -8.35 -12.99 -2.11
C ARG A 105 -7.98 -11.81 -3.02
N GLU A 106 -8.57 -10.64 -2.83
CA GLU A 106 -8.23 -9.42 -3.57
C GLU A 106 -6.77 -9.04 -3.34
N ASN A 107 -6.36 -8.96 -2.08
CA ASN A 107 -4.98 -8.62 -1.72
C ASN A 107 -3.96 -9.62 -2.30
N ALA A 108 -4.26 -10.91 -2.26
CA ALA A 108 -3.38 -11.93 -2.82
C ALA A 108 -3.26 -11.83 -4.35
N ALA A 109 -4.32 -11.41 -5.05
CA ALA A 109 -4.29 -11.17 -6.48
C ALA A 109 -3.50 -9.89 -6.81
N GLU A 110 -3.75 -8.78 -6.09
CA GLU A 110 -3.06 -7.51 -6.26
C GLU A 110 -1.53 -7.67 -6.08
N ILE A 111 -1.10 -8.28 -4.97
CA ILE A 111 0.34 -8.51 -4.68
C ILE A 111 1.00 -9.33 -5.80
N LEU A 112 0.33 -10.37 -6.31
CA LEU A 112 0.93 -11.20 -7.34
C LEU A 112 0.98 -10.49 -8.70
N LEU A 113 -0.01 -9.67 -9.03
CA LEU A 113 0.00 -8.83 -10.23
C LEU A 113 1.12 -7.79 -10.17
N GLU A 114 1.29 -7.11 -9.04
CA GLU A 114 2.37 -6.16 -8.81
C GLU A 114 3.75 -6.85 -8.91
N ALA A 115 3.90 -8.04 -8.33
CA ALA A 115 5.13 -8.85 -8.44
C ALA A 115 5.43 -9.31 -9.89
N LYS A 116 4.45 -9.28 -10.78
CA LYS A 116 4.62 -9.58 -12.21
C LYS A 116 4.91 -8.35 -13.07
N GLY A 117 5.00 -7.17 -12.44
CA GLY A 117 5.37 -5.92 -13.10
C GLY A 117 4.20 -5.09 -13.60
N PHE A 118 2.98 -5.42 -13.19
CA PHE A 118 1.84 -4.54 -13.36
C PHE A 118 1.84 -3.48 -12.26
N SER A 119 1.41 -2.26 -12.56
CA SER A 119 1.32 -1.18 -11.57
C SER A 119 -0.11 -0.69 -11.39
N ASP A 120 -0.33 0.06 -10.32
CA ASP A 120 -1.63 0.68 -10.02
C ASP A 120 -2.78 -0.34 -9.98
N VAL A 121 -2.49 -1.51 -9.42
CA VAL A 121 -3.40 -2.65 -9.43
C VAL A 121 -4.48 -2.50 -8.37
N VAL A 122 -5.73 -2.62 -8.78
CA VAL A 122 -6.90 -2.74 -7.90
C VAL A 122 -7.73 -3.94 -8.36
N VAL A 123 -7.96 -4.88 -7.45
CA VAL A 123 -8.85 -6.01 -7.68
C VAL A 123 -10.05 -5.87 -6.74
N SER A 124 -11.25 -5.86 -7.28
CA SER A 124 -12.50 -5.77 -6.53
C SER A 124 -13.36 -7.00 -6.83
N ILE A 125 -13.77 -7.68 -5.78
CA ILE A 125 -14.63 -8.86 -5.88
C ILE A 125 -16.03 -8.52 -5.38
N THR A 126 -17.01 -8.73 -6.20
CA THR A 126 -18.43 -8.59 -5.85
C THR A 126 -19.15 -9.87 -6.25
N ASP A 127 -19.73 -10.55 -5.28
CA ASP A 127 -20.37 -11.85 -5.47
C ASP A 127 -19.45 -12.87 -6.17
N ASN A 128 -19.65 -13.14 -7.43
CA ASN A 128 -18.85 -14.08 -8.22
C ASN A 128 -18.18 -13.41 -9.44
N GLU A 129 -18.00 -12.11 -9.39
CA GLU A 129 -17.35 -11.31 -10.42
C GLU A 129 -16.10 -10.61 -9.84
N ALA A 130 -15.09 -10.43 -10.67
CA ALA A 130 -13.88 -9.70 -10.32
C ALA A 130 -13.60 -8.60 -11.33
N ASP A 131 -13.59 -7.36 -10.85
CA ASP A 131 -13.13 -6.20 -11.60
C ASP A 131 -11.67 -5.94 -11.30
N VAL A 132 -10.85 -5.86 -12.34
CA VAL A 132 -9.41 -5.65 -12.25
C VAL A 132 -9.06 -4.37 -12.99
N VAL A 133 -8.63 -3.36 -12.27
CA VAL A 133 -8.11 -2.12 -12.82
C VAL A 133 -6.60 -2.11 -12.62
N LEU A 134 -5.83 -1.87 -13.66
CA LEU A 134 -4.38 -1.88 -13.55
C LEU A 134 -3.73 -1.15 -14.72
N ASN A 135 -2.52 -0.66 -14.48
CA ASN A 135 -1.64 -0.20 -15.56
C ASN A 135 -0.80 -1.38 -16.05
N MET A 136 -0.97 -1.73 -17.31
CA MET A 136 -0.22 -2.81 -17.96
C MET A 136 0.73 -2.31 -19.07
N GLY A 137 0.86 -0.98 -19.20
CA GLY A 137 1.57 -0.39 -20.34
C GLY A 137 0.90 -0.79 -21.65
N ASP A 138 1.66 -1.38 -22.58
CA ASP A 138 1.08 -1.91 -23.82
C ASP A 138 0.08 -3.02 -23.51
N VAL A 139 -1.15 -2.85 -23.97
CA VAL A 139 -2.23 -3.83 -23.80
C VAL A 139 -2.08 -4.90 -24.87
N THR A 140 -1.62 -6.07 -24.46
CA THR A 140 -1.48 -7.24 -25.33
C THR A 140 -2.33 -8.42 -24.84
N ASP A 141 -2.73 -9.30 -25.74
CA ASP A 141 -3.50 -10.50 -25.38
C ASP A 141 -2.73 -11.39 -24.39
N ALA A 142 -1.40 -11.46 -24.52
CA ALA A 142 -0.56 -12.21 -23.60
C ALA A 142 -0.59 -11.64 -22.18
N LYS A 143 -0.52 -10.32 -22.01
CA LYS A 143 -0.64 -9.67 -20.69
C LYS A 143 -2.05 -9.83 -20.11
N ARG A 144 -3.10 -9.70 -20.94
CA ARG A 144 -4.47 -9.93 -20.50
C ARG A 144 -4.68 -11.35 -20.01
N ALA A 145 -4.20 -12.35 -20.76
CA ALA A 145 -4.26 -13.76 -20.35
C ALA A 145 -3.47 -14.04 -19.06
N GLN A 146 -2.35 -13.35 -18.86
CA GLN A 146 -1.57 -13.45 -17.63
C GLN A 146 -2.33 -12.89 -16.41
N VAL A 147 -2.98 -11.72 -16.56
CA VAL A 147 -3.81 -11.10 -15.51
C VAL A 147 -4.97 -12.03 -15.16
N GLU A 148 -5.70 -12.51 -16.16
CA GLU A 148 -6.82 -13.42 -16.01
C GLU A 148 -6.43 -14.72 -15.27
N ASP A 149 -5.31 -15.36 -15.66
CA ASP A 149 -4.81 -16.56 -15.00
C ASP A 149 -4.47 -16.31 -13.52
N ILE A 150 -3.83 -15.18 -13.21
CA ILE A 150 -3.48 -14.81 -11.84
C ILE A 150 -4.73 -14.59 -10.99
N VAL A 151 -5.66 -13.79 -11.49
CA VAL A 151 -6.91 -13.47 -10.78
C VAL A 151 -7.70 -14.74 -10.54
N LYS A 152 -7.93 -15.54 -11.56
CA LYS A 152 -8.63 -16.83 -11.45
C LYS A 152 -8.01 -17.74 -10.38
N ARG A 153 -6.69 -17.88 -10.37
CA ARG A 153 -6.00 -18.73 -9.37
C ARG A 153 -6.08 -18.20 -7.95
N LYS A 154 -6.08 -16.88 -7.77
CA LYS A 154 -6.08 -16.26 -6.45
C LYS A 154 -7.47 -16.05 -5.88
N THR A 155 -8.43 -15.79 -6.73
CA THR A 155 -9.80 -15.51 -6.30
C THR A 155 -10.75 -16.71 -6.43
N GLY A 156 -10.43 -17.68 -7.25
CA GLY A 156 -11.32 -18.80 -7.60
C GLY A 156 -12.44 -18.41 -8.57
N ILE A 157 -12.46 -17.15 -9.04
CA ILE A 157 -13.48 -16.67 -9.97
C ILE A 157 -13.17 -17.17 -11.38
N SER A 158 -14.21 -17.61 -12.10
CA SER A 158 -14.07 -18.07 -13.47
C SER A 158 -13.65 -16.93 -14.41
N ALA A 159 -12.86 -17.25 -15.44
CA ALA A 159 -12.33 -16.28 -16.40
C ALA A 159 -13.42 -15.42 -17.07
N GLU A 160 -14.56 -16.00 -17.34
CA GLU A 160 -15.73 -15.34 -17.93
C GLU A 160 -16.35 -14.24 -17.05
N ASN A 161 -16.05 -14.28 -15.73
CA ASN A 161 -16.52 -13.33 -14.73
C ASN A 161 -15.40 -12.36 -14.28
N ILE A 162 -14.29 -12.31 -15.01
CA ILE A 162 -13.18 -11.40 -14.75
C ILE A 162 -13.20 -10.28 -15.80
N VAL A 163 -13.41 -9.06 -15.35
CA VAL A 163 -13.36 -7.86 -16.19
C VAL A 163 -12.03 -7.14 -15.96
N ILE A 164 -11.27 -6.93 -17.03
CA ILE A 164 -9.98 -6.26 -16.98
C ILE A 164 -10.09 -4.90 -17.65
N THR A 165 -9.86 -3.85 -16.88
CA THR A 165 -9.89 -2.45 -17.31
C THR A 165 -8.48 -1.87 -17.23
N PRO A 166 -7.77 -1.74 -18.36
CA PRO A 166 -6.48 -1.09 -18.38
C PRO A 166 -6.61 0.40 -18.10
N LEU A 167 -5.75 0.93 -17.23
CA LEU A 167 -5.59 2.38 -17.09
C LEU A 167 -4.87 2.89 -18.34
N SER A 168 -5.43 3.90 -19.00
CA SER A 168 -4.80 4.59 -20.12
C SER A 168 -3.69 5.49 -19.59
N GLN A 169 -2.52 5.39 -20.19
CA GLN A 169 -1.41 6.33 -19.98
C GLN A 169 -1.69 7.67 -20.66
#